data_ab549c70ac6d679c9658edde7ad44262
#
_entry.id   ab549c70ac6d679c9658edde7ad44262
#
_cell.length_a   1.000
_cell.length_b   1.000
_cell.length_c   1.000
_cell.angle_alpha   90.00
_cell.angle_beta   90.00
_cell.angle_gamma   90.00
#
_symmetry.space_group_name_H-M   'P 1'
#
loop_
_entity.id
_entity.type
_entity.pdbx_description
1 polymer ?
#
loop_
_entity_poly.entity_id
_entity_poly.type
_entity_poly.pdbx_seq_one_letter_code
_entity_poly.pdbx_strand_id
1 'polypeptide(L)'
;MGIRRKRPFAGAVVFTAFLFWVPFQAFPAVQDSKDSAPVDRLNKTYFKKFGQDFGSVIASPGRWGTSDFLKFTALAGTGVLLYGFDQEIYDWVQKQKTPSSINASPYISKFGQGGYLTALAVAMYASGEIFDSPGLRKTALLSLESFLTTTAVVLTFKAVAGRARPNTGESAHSFHPFSFTSGYTSFPSGDAAGAFSVATVIAEQTPEVFVDILAYGLAGLVAIYRVHDRKHWPSDVFTGSALGFFVGKKISRLNKNSSSGNSHVSFELTPHRQSITLSLYF
;
A
#
# COMPACT_ATOMS: atom_id res chain seq x y z
N MET A 1 -29.91 27.99 21.32
CA MET A 1 -28.47 28.09 20.97
C MET A 1 -27.76 26.87 21.58
N GLY A 2 -27.76 25.74 20.85
CA GLY A 2 -27.32 24.43 21.34
C GLY A 2 -25.90 24.16 20.89
N ILE A 3 -24.96 24.13 21.82
CA ILE A 3 -23.57 23.78 21.61
C ILE A 3 -23.50 22.28 21.26
N ARG A 4 -23.32 21.93 19.96
CA ARG A 4 -22.99 20.57 19.53
C ARG A 4 -21.59 20.23 20.09
N ARG A 5 -21.55 19.47 21.18
CA ARG A 5 -20.33 18.80 21.63
C ARG A 5 -19.83 17.88 20.49
N LYS A 6 -18.74 18.28 19.86
CA LYS A 6 -17.95 17.38 18.98
C LYS A 6 -17.48 16.21 19.87
N ARG A 7 -17.89 14.99 19.55
CA ARG A 7 -17.33 13.78 20.14
C ARG A 7 -16.02 13.46 19.39
N PRO A 8 -14.86 13.74 19.93
CA PRO A 8 -13.61 13.21 19.38
C PRO A 8 -13.44 11.85 20.06
N PHE A 9 -13.17 10.76 19.39
CA PHE A 9 -12.55 9.58 19.99
C PHE A 9 -12.84 8.23 19.32
N ALA A 10 -13.82 8.08 18.43
CA ALA A 10 -14.06 6.78 17.81
C ALA A 10 -12.92 6.35 16.85
N GLY A 11 -12.29 7.30 16.14
CA GLY A 11 -11.20 6.99 15.22
C GLY A 11 -9.89 6.58 15.90
N ALA A 12 -9.61 7.16 17.09
CA ALA A 12 -8.43 6.79 17.86
C ALA A 12 -8.56 5.39 18.47
N VAL A 13 -9.77 5.00 18.88
CA VAL A 13 -10.03 3.66 19.45
C VAL A 13 -9.85 2.56 18.41
N VAL A 14 -10.32 2.78 17.16
CA VAL A 14 -10.14 1.79 16.08
C VAL A 14 -8.66 1.69 15.68
N PHE A 15 -7.95 2.81 15.65
CA PHE A 15 -6.51 2.84 15.34
C PHE A 15 -5.69 2.13 16.43
N THR A 16 -6.02 2.35 17.69
CA THR A 16 -5.37 1.70 18.83
C THR A 16 -5.71 0.19 18.85
N ALA A 17 -6.96 -0.21 18.55
CA ALA A 17 -7.37 -1.59 18.49
C ALA A 17 -6.62 -2.38 17.39
N PHE A 18 -6.34 -1.77 16.23
CA PHE A 18 -5.56 -2.41 15.17
C PHE A 18 -4.13 -2.71 15.64
N LEU A 19 -3.49 -1.78 16.37
CA LEU A 19 -2.13 -1.99 16.91
C LEU A 19 -2.08 -3.05 18.02
N PHE A 20 -3.13 -3.16 18.84
CA PHE A 20 -3.17 -4.13 19.94
C PHE A 20 -3.69 -5.51 19.52
N TRP A 21 -4.35 -5.62 18.38
CA TRP A 21 -4.99 -6.87 17.94
C TRP A 21 -4.11 -7.71 17.00
N VAL A 22 -3.09 -7.11 16.38
CA VAL A 22 -2.06 -7.89 15.68
C VAL A 22 -1.12 -8.45 16.76
N PRO A 23 -1.06 -9.79 16.95
CA PRO A 23 -0.20 -10.35 17.98
C PRO A 23 1.25 -9.96 17.67
N PHE A 24 1.93 -9.48 18.67
CA PHE A 24 3.32 -9.03 18.60
C PHE A 24 4.27 -10.11 18.00
N GLN A 25 3.89 -11.37 18.19
CA GLN A 25 4.56 -12.54 17.64
C GLN A 25 4.40 -12.71 16.12
N ALA A 26 3.47 -11.97 15.47
CA ALA A 26 3.29 -12.02 14.02
C ALA A 26 4.46 -11.40 13.24
N PHE A 27 5.32 -10.62 13.91
CA PHE A 27 6.50 -10.04 13.28
C PHE A 27 7.72 -10.91 13.56
N PRO A 28 8.27 -11.60 12.54
CA PRO A 28 9.41 -12.49 12.72
C PRO A 28 10.64 -11.71 13.21
N ALA A 29 11.45 -12.39 14.05
CA ALA A 29 12.76 -11.86 14.42
C ALA A 29 13.62 -11.63 13.18
N VAL A 30 14.29 -10.49 13.12
CA VAL A 30 15.28 -10.23 12.05
C VAL A 30 16.47 -11.16 12.31
N GLN A 31 16.68 -12.16 11.44
CA GLN A 31 17.91 -12.95 11.48
C GLN A 31 19.07 -12.07 10.99
N ASP A 32 19.99 -11.78 11.88
CA ASP A 32 21.23 -11.09 11.54
C ASP A 32 22.09 -11.96 10.61
N SER A 33 22.18 -11.57 9.34
CA SER A 33 23.30 -11.99 8.50
C SER A 33 24.53 -11.20 8.96
N LYS A 34 25.63 -11.88 9.26
CA LYS A 34 26.88 -11.29 9.80
C LYS A 34 27.49 -10.17 8.94
N ASP A 35 26.99 -9.96 7.73
CA ASP A 35 27.60 -9.06 6.73
C ASP A 35 26.78 -7.81 6.39
N SER A 36 25.58 -7.60 6.95
CA SER A 36 24.82 -6.38 6.71
C SER A 36 24.20 -5.86 8.02
N ALA A 37 24.49 -4.61 8.37
CA ALA A 37 23.87 -3.95 9.51
C ALA A 37 22.34 -4.03 9.38
N PRO A 38 21.61 -4.42 10.44
CA PRO A 38 20.18 -4.55 10.41
C PRO A 38 19.52 -3.20 10.05
N VAL A 39 18.61 -3.22 9.06
CA VAL A 39 17.86 -2.05 8.59
C VAL A 39 16.60 -1.87 9.45
N ASP A 40 16.71 -2.09 10.75
CA ASP A 40 15.61 -1.97 11.71
C ASP A 40 15.68 -0.71 12.58
N ARG A 41 16.72 0.12 12.40
CA ARG A 41 16.92 1.36 13.18
C ARG A 41 17.18 2.56 12.29
N LEU A 42 16.70 3.73 12.72
CA LEU A 42 16.96 5.03 12.11
C LEU A 42 18.43 5.43 12.28
N ASN A 43 19.25 5.08 11.30
CA ASN A 43 20.69 5.40 11.27
C ASN A 43 21.12 5.81 9.85
N LYS A 44 22.39 6.20 9.69
CA LYS A 44 22.95 6.61 8.39
C LYS A 44 22.82 5.51 7.32
N THR A 45 22.93 4.24 7.73
CA THR A 45 22.80 3.08 6.83
C THR A 45 21.37 2.98 6.29
N TYR A 46 20.36 3.18 7.13
CA TYR A 46 18.96 3.23 6.71
C TYR A 46 18.73 4.31 5.65
N PHE A 47 19.16 5.55 5.90
CA PHE A 47 18.94 6.65 4.95
C PHE A 47 19.66 6.43 3.62
N LYS A 48 20.89 5.87 3.66
CA LYS A 48 21.61 5.48 2.43
C LYS A 48 20.83 4.42 1.66
N LYS A 49 20.34 3.39 2.36
CA LYS A 49 19.55 2.32 1.75
C LYS A 49 18.23 2.83 1.20
N PHE A 50 17.51 3.67 1.93
CA PHE A 50 16.30 4.32 1.44
C PHE A 50 16.53 5.03 0.11
N GLY A 51 17.61 5.82 -0.03
CA GLY A 51 17.95 6.46 -1.30
C GLY A 51 18.22 5.45 -2.43
N GLN A 52 18.88 4.33 -2.14
CA GLN A 52 19.15 3.25 -3.11
C GLN A 52 17.84 2.53 -3.52
N ASP A 53 16.97 2.23 -2.58
CA ASP A 53 15.71 1.56 -2.82
C ASP A 53 14.75 2.47 -3.60
N PHE A 54 14.68 3.76 -3.25
CA PHE A 54 13.97 4.77 -4.02
C PHE A 54 14.44 4.81 -5.48
N GLY A 55 15.76 4.95 -5.70
CA GLY A 55 16.35 4.91 -7.04
C GLY A 55 16.05 3.60 -7.80
N SER A 56 16.05 2.47 -7.08
CA SER A 56 15.73 1.15 -7.64
C SER A 56 14.26 1.01 -8.05
N VAL A 57 13.34 1.66 -7.35
CA VAL A 57 11.91 1.73 -7.72
C VAL A 57 11.74 2.58 -8.96
N ILE A 58 12.30 3.78 -8.98
CA ILE A 58 12.18 4.71 -10.12
C ILE A 58 12.81 4.12 -11.40
N ALA A 59 13.96 3.47 -11.29
CA ALA A 59 14.65 2.82 -12.41
C ALA A 59 14.04 1.46 -12.80
N SER A 60 13.04 0.97 -12.06
CA SER A 60 12.45 -0.37 -12.28
C SER A 60 11.92 -0.58 -13.70
N PRO A 61 11.20 0.37 -14.34
CA PRO A 61 10.68 0.15 -15.69
C PRO A 61 11.75 -0.16 -16.73
N GLY A 62 12.96 0.41 -16.58
CA GLY A 62 14.09 0.15 -17.48
C GLY A 62 14.71 -1.25 -17.34
N ARG A 63 14.26 -2.03 -16.36
CA ARG A 63 14.76 -3.39 -16.07
C ARG A 63 13.66 -4.46 -16.19
N TRP A 64 12.51 -4.11 -16.76
CA TRP A 64 11.40 -5.03 -16.92
C TRP A 64 11.69 -6.09 -17.99
N GLY A 65 11.40 -7.35 -17.65
CA GLY A 65 11.34 -8.45 -18.60
C GLY A 65 9.95 -8.60 -19.22
N THR A 66 9.79 -9.54 -20.12
CA THR A 66 8.52 -9.83 -20.81
C THR A 66 7.36 -10.04 -19.83
N SER A 67 7.58 -10.77 -18.73
CA SER A 67 6.56 -11.01 -17.71
C SER A 67 6.09 -9.72 -17.03
N ASP A 68 6.99 -8.77 -16.82
CA ASP A 68 6.64 -7.50 -16.17
C ASP A 68 5.86 -6.59 -17.12
N PHE A 69 6.25 -6.58 -18.41
CA PHE A 69 5.49 -5.89 -19.45
C PHE A 69 4.08 -6.48 -19.63
N LEU A 70 3.91 -7.79 -19.59
CA LEU A 70 2.59 -8.42 -19.66
C LEU A 70 1.71 -8.02 -18.46
N LYS A 71 2.25 -8.04 -17.24
CA LYS A 71 1.52 -7.59 -16.05
C LYS A 71 1.14 -6.11 -16.14
N PHE A 72 2.08 -5.28 -16.56
CA PHE A 72 1.83 -3.84 -16.76
C PHE A 72 0.75 -3.61 -17.82
N THR A 73 0.81 -4.30 -18.97
CA THR A 73 -0.19 -4.19 -20.04
C THR A 73 -1.57 -4.62 -19.56
N ALA A 74 -1.67 -5.73 -18.81
CA ALA A 74 -2.92 -6.19 -18.24
C ALA A 74 -3.52 -5.15 -17.27
N LEU A 75 -2.68 -4.56 -16.39
CA LEU A 75 -3.13 -3.53 -15.47
C LEU A 75 -3.50 -2.24 -16.19
N ALA A 76 -2.68 -1.78 -17.12
CA ALA A 76 -2.98 -0.59 -17.92
C ALA A 76 -4.26 -0.78 -18.73
N GLY A 77 -4.44 -1.95 -19.35
CA GLY A 77 -5.68 -2.31 -20.05
C GLY A 77 -6.91 -2.28 -19.15
N THR A 78 -6.80 -2.84 -17.94
CA THR A 78 -7.88 -2.76 -16.92
C THR A 78 -8.15 -1.32 -16.52
N GLY A 79 -7.11 -0.52 -16.32
CA GLY A 79 -7.25 0.91 -15.99
C GLY A 79 -7.97 1.69 -17.11
N VAL A 80 -7.64 1.41 -18.39
CA VAL A 80 -8.30 2.03 -19.55
C VAL A 80 -9.76 1.59 -19.65
N LEU A 81 -10.05 0.30 -19.41
CA LEU A 81 -11.44 -0.18 -19.37
C LEU A 81 -12.23 0.52 -18.28
N LEU A 82 -11.70 0.58 -17.06
CA LEU A 82 -12.36 1.29 -15.96
C LEU A 82 -12.55 2.78 -16.26
N TYR A 83 -11.58 3.42 -16.92
CA TYR A 83 -11.68 4.80 -17.35
C TYR A 83 -12.87 5.04 -18.30
N GLY A 84 -13.16 4.08 -19.19
CA GLY A 84 -14.34 4.12 -20.05
C GLY A 84 -15.67 4.04 -19.28
N PHE A 85 -15.68 3.40 -18.11
CA PHE A 85 -16.86 3.21 -17.25
C PHE A 85 -16.85 4.07 -15.99
N ASP A 86 -15.94 5.03 -15.86
CA ASP A 86 -15.77 5.83 -14.65
C ASP A 86 -17.07 6.54 -14.21
N GLN A 87 -17.78 7.13 -15.15
CA GLN A 87 -19.01 7.86 -14.84
C GLN A 87 -20.12 6.92 -14.37
N GLU A 88 -20.32 5.80 -15.07
CA GLU A 88 -21.37 4.82 -14.74
C GLU A 88 -21.13 4.17 -13.37
N ILE A 89 -19.88 3.76 -13.09
CA ILE A 89 -19.53 3.16 -11.81
C ILE A 89 -19.65 4.21 -10.69
N TYR A 90 -19.16 5.42 -10.94
CA TYR A 90 -19.31 6.51 -9.98
C TYR A 90 -20.78 6.77 -9.63
N ASP A 91 -21.65 6.91 -10.65
CA ASP A 91 -23.08 7.17 -10.44
C ASP A 91 -23.76 6.02 -9.69
N TRP A 92 -23.38 4.77 -10.00
CA TRP A 92 -23.84 3.62 -9.27
C TRP A 92 -23.43 3.68 -7.78
N VAL A 93 -22.14 3.99 -7.49
CA VAL A 93 -21.67 4.15 -6.10
C VAL A 93 -22.42 5.26 -5.37
N GLN A 94 -22.69 6.40 -6.04
CA GLN A 94 -23.44 7.50 -5.41
C GLN A 94 -24.86 7.08 -5.03
N LYS A 95 -25.53 6.20 -5.83
CA LYS A 95 -26.88 5.67 -5.54
C LYS A 95 -26.88 4.68 -4.36
N GLN A 96 -25.75 4.05 -4.02
CA GLN A 96 -25.64 3.10 -2.90
C GLN A 96 -25.41 3.78 -1.55
N LYS A 97 -25.32 5.11 -1.51
CA LYS A 97 -25.10 5.83 -0.25
C LYS A 97 -26.24 5.67 0.72
N THR A 98 -25.89 5.33 1.94
CA THR A 98 -26.81 5.23 3.08
C THR A 98 -26.38 6.20 4.18
N PRO A 99 -27.25 6.57 5.12
CA PRO A 99 -26.84 7.36 6.29
C PRO A 99 -25.66 6.74 7.05
N SER A 100 -25.65 5.41 7.17
CA SER A 100 -24.56 4.68 7.83
C SER A 100 -23.23 4.81 7.08
N SER A 101 -23.23 4.66 5.74
CA SER A 101 -21.99 4.79 4.96
C SER A 101 -21.46 6.23 4.98
N ILE A 102 -22.35 7.24 4.94
CA ILE A 102 -21.98 8.65 5.05
C ILE A 102 -21.33 8.95 6.42
N ASN A 103 -21.91 8.41 7.50
CA ASN A 103 -21.37 8.59 8.85
C ASN A 103 -20.04 7.83 9.07
N ALA A 104 -19.83 6.71 8.41
CA ALA A 104 -18.58 5.92 8.48
C ALA A 104 -17.43 6.56 7.69
N SER A 105 -17.74 7.26 6.59
CA SER A 105 -16.76 7.84 5.67
C SER A 105 -15.65 8.65 6.35
N PRO A 106 -15.91 9.61 7.26
CA PRO A 106 -14.84 10.39 7.88
C PRO A 106 -13.84 9.57 8.69
N TYR A 107 -14.23 8.39 9.15
CA TYR A 107 -13.35 7.50 9.91
C TYR A 107 -12.53 6.60 8.98
N ILE A 108 -13.17 5.95 8.00
CA ILE A 108 -12.51 5.04 7.06
C ILE A 108 -11.52 5.80 6.18
N SER A 109 -11.90 6.96 5.67
CA SER A 109 -11.05 7.78 4.81
C SER A 109 -9.75 8.23 5.46
N LYS A 110 -9.68 8.29 6.79
CA LYS A 110 -8.46 8.66 7.53
C LYS A 110 -7.34 7.64 7.31
N PHE A 111 -7.65 6.35 7.19
CA PHE A 111 -6.66 5.30 7.02
C PHE A 111 -5.89 5.36 5.70
N GLY A 112 -6.34 6.16 4.73
CA GLY A 112 -5.59 6.47 3.51
C GLY A 112 -4.82 7.78 3.56
N GLN A 113 -5.13 8.66 4.51
CA GLN A 113 -4.48 9.98 4.59
C GLN A 113 -3.04 9.87 5.08
N GLY A 114 -2.14 10.58 4.42
CA GLY A 114 -0.70 10.50 4.68
C GLY A 114 -0.31 10.75 6.14
N GLY A 115 -0.98 11.68 6.83
CA GLY A 115 -0.74 11.94 8.26
C GLY A 115 -1.04 10.71 9.13
N TYR A 116 -2.12 9.98 8.84
CA TYR A 116 -2.48 8.76 9.60
C TYR A 116 -1.57 7.59 9.26
N LEU A 117 -1.17 7.41 7.99
CA LEU A 117 -0.20 6.38 7.59
C LEU A 117 1.17 6.63 8.21
N THR A 118 1.62 7.89 8.26
CA THR A 118 2.86 8.27 8.95
C THR A 118 2.75 8.02 10.45
N ALA A 119 1.62 8.41 11.08
CA ALA A 119 1.39 8.16 12.50
C ALA A 119 1.35 6.66 12.83
N LEU A 120 0.77 5.83 11.95
CA LEU A 120 0.81 4.37 12.07
C LEU A 120 2.25 3.85 12.07
N ALA A 121 3.06 4.26 11.09
CA ALA A 121 4.45 3.84 11.00
C ALA A 121 5.27 4.28 12.23
N VAL A 122 5.08 5.52 12.70
CA VAL A 122 5.73 6.01 13.92
C VAL A 122 5.31 5.21 15.15
N ALA A 123 4.01 4.92 15.29
CA ALA A 123 3.50 4.13 16.41
C ALA A 123 4.04 2.69 16.39
N MET A 124 4.10 2.06 15.20
CA MET A 124 4.71 0.73 15.03
C MET A 124 6.20 0.74 15.39
N TYR A 125 6.94 1.78 14.97
CA TYR A 125 8.36 1.91 15.30
C TYR A 125 8.57 2.08 16.80
N ALA A 126 7.82 2.99 17.43
CA ALA A 126 7.88 3.21 18.89
C ALA A 126 7.52 1.94 19.67
N SER A 127 6.48 1.21 19.25
CA SER A 127 6.14 -0.08 19.84
C SER A 127 7.27 -1.09 19.67
N GLY A 128 7.92 -1.13 18.50
CA GLY A 128 9.08 -1.97 18.24
C GLY A 128 10.28 -1.64 19.13
N GLU A 129 10.49 -0.36 19.51
CA GLU A 129 11.51 0.03 20.48
C GLU A 129 11.12 -0.36 21.91
N ILE A 130 9.87 -0.12 22.32
CA ILE A 130 9.39 -0.43 23.67
C ILE A 130 9.46 -1.92 23.98
N PHE A 131 9.08 -2.75 22.99
CA PHE A 131 9.00 -4.20 23.16
C PHE A 131 10.22 -4.96 22.60
N ASP A 132 11.25 -4.24 22.20
CA ASP A 132 12.47 -4.76 21.57
C ASP A 132 12.19 -5.74 20.42
N SER A 133 11.33 -5.34 19.48
CA SER A 133 10.98 -6.13 18.30
C SER A 133 11.62 -5.57 17.03
N PRO A 134 12.73 -6.17 16.56
CA PRO A 134 13.39 -5.78 15.32
C PRO A 134 12.48 -5.92 14.10
N GLY A 135 11.63 -6.96 14.04
CA GLY A 135 10.69 -7.18 12.97
C GLY A 135 9.65 -6.05 12.85
N LEU A 136 9.12 -5.59 14.00
CA LEU A 136 8.15 -4.49 14.01
C LEU A 136 8.79 -3.15 13.64
N ARG A 137 10.02 -2.86 14.14
CA ARG A 137 10.79 -1.67 13.72
C ARG A 137 11.04 -1.68 12.21
N LYS A 138 11.52 -2.80 11.66
CA LYS A 138 11.77 -2.97 10.23
C LYS A 138 10.49 -2.74 9.42
N THR A 139 9.38 -3.37 9.80
CA THR A 139 8.08 -3.21 9.12
C THR A 139 7.62 -1.76 9.13
N ALA A 140 7.80 -1.05 10.24
CA ALA A 140 7.46 0.36 10.37
C ALA A 140 8.29 1.23 9.41
N LEU A 141 9.60 1.03 9.37
CA LEU A 141 10.51 1.78 8.50
C LEU A 141 10.24 1.52 7.02
N LEU A 142 10.03 0.25 6.63
CA LEU A 142 9.70 -0.11 5.26
C LEU A 142 8.32 0.40 4.84
N SER A 143 7.34 0.45 5.77
CA SER A 143 6.02 1.04 5.52
C SER A 143 6.13 2.53 5.23
N LEU A 144 6.90 3.26 6.02
CA LEU A 144 7.15 4.68 5.80
C LEU A 144 7.88 4.93 4.48
N GLU A 145 8.93 4.17 4.20
CA GLU A 145 9.69 4.22 2.96
C GLU A 145 8.81 3.97 1.74
N SER A 146 8.00 2.91 1.78
CA SER A 146 7.06 2.58 0.71
C SER A 146 6.03 3.68 0.49
N PHE A 147 5.46 4.21 1.57
CA PHE A 147 4.51 5.32 1.50
C PHE A 147 5.14 6.57 0.87
N LEU A 148 6.34 6.99 1.30
CA LEU A 148 7.02 8.17 0.78
C LEU A 148 7.40 8.00 -0.70
N THR A 149 7.92 6.83 -1.07
CA THR A 149 8.26 6.49 -2.47
C THR A 149 7.01 6.50 -3.35
N THR A 150 5.92 5.87 -2.89
CA THR A 150 4.64 5.86 -3.59
C THR A 150 4.09 7.28 -3.77
N THR A 151 4.18 8.10 -2.73
CA THR A 151 3.73 9.50 -2.77
C THR A 151 4.50 10.30 -3.82
N ALA A 152 5.82 10.14 -3.91
CA ALA A 152 6.63 10.83 -4.92
C ALA A 152 6.20 10.45 -6.35
N VAL A 153 5.98 9.15 -6.60
CA VAL A 153 5.48 8.65 -7.90
C VAL A 153 4.09 9.23 -8.21
N VAL A 154 3.17 9.16 -7.24
CA VAL A 154 1.80 9.68 -7.39
C VAL A 154 1.79 11.18 -7.69
N LEU A 155 2.60 11.98 -6.99
CA LEU A 155 2.68 13.42 -7.22
C LEU A 155 3.15 13.77 -8.63
N THR A 156 4.10 13.00 -9.18
CA THR A 156 4.55 13.15 -10.56
C THR A 156 3.40 12.93 -11.55
N PHE A 157 2.64 11.83 -11.38
CA PHE A 157 1.48 11.57 -12.24
C PHE A 157 0.38 12.63 -12.09
N LYS A 158 0.10 13.09 -10.87
CA LYS A 158 -0.88 14.17 -10.64
C LYS A 158 -0.52 15.44 -11.36
N ALA A 159 0.75 15.86 -11.30
CA ALA A 159 1.23 17.06 -11.95
C ALA A 159 1.07 16.96 -13.49
N VAL A 160 1.40 15.81 -14.07
CA VAL A 160 1.34 15.59 -15.51
C VAL A 160 -0.11 15.46 -16.00
N ALA A 161 -0.96 14.71 -15.30
CA ALA A 161 -2.32 14.43 -15.74
C ALA A 161 -3.27 15.62 -15.52
N GLY A 162 -3.25 16.23 -14.34
CA GLY A 162 -4.18 17.32 -14.01
C GLY A 162 -5.66 16.93 -14.12
N ARG A 163 -6.04 15.69 -13.79
CA ARG A 163 -7.40 15.21 -13.96
C ARG A 163 -8.37 15.85 -12.99
N ALA A 164 -9.55 16.27 -13.48
CA ALA A 164 -10.62 16.83 -12.67
C ALA A 164 -11.21 15.76 -11.71
N ARG A 165 -11.50 16.17 -10.47
CA ARG A 165 -12.17 15.31 -9.48
C ARG A 165 -13.68 15.31 -9.69
N PRO A 166 -14.39 14.21 -9.26
CA PRO A 166 -15.86 14.17 -9.35
C PRO A 166 -16.56 15.35 -8.64
N ASN A 167 -15.95 15.91 -7.58
CA ASN A 167 -16.55 16.99 -6.82
C ASN A 167 -16.41 18.38 -7.48
N THR A 168 -15.71 18.52 -8.59
CA THR A 168 -15.66 19.75 -9.40
C THR A 168 -16.92 19.93 -10.23
N GLY A 169 -17.64 18.85 -10.50
CA GLY A 169 -18.78 18.83 -11.42
C GLY A 169 -18.39 18.69 -12.89
N GLU A 170 -17.08 18.59 -13.20
CA GLU A 170 -16.60 18.33 -14.54
C GLU A 170 -16.68 16.82 -14.89
N SER A 171 -16.59 16.54 -16.20
CA SER A 171 -16.62 15.17 -16.73
C SER A 171 -15.43 14.34 -16.21
N ALA A 172 -15.61 13.03 -16.14
CA ALA A 172 -14.54 12.06 -15.87
C ALA A 172 -13.37 12.15 -16.88
N HIS A 173 -13.58 12.77 -18.02
CA HIS A 173 -12.61 12.93 -19.10
C HIS A 173 -11.99 14.32 -19.18
N SER A 174 -12.22 15.19 -18.17
CA SER A 174 -11.62 16.54 -18.12
C SER A 174 -10.23 16.49 -17.52
N PHE A 175 -9.25 17.05 -18.25
CA PHE A 175 -7.85 17.13 -17.86
C PHE A 175 -7.31 18.55 -17.97
N HIS A 176 -6.56 18.97 -16.98
CA HIS A 176 -5.87 20.26 -16.88
C HIS A 176 -4.39 20.02 -16.53
N PRO A 177 -3.58 19.53 -17.49
CA PRO A 177 -2.18 19.18 -17.25
C PRO A 177 -1.41 20.32 -16.60
N PHE A 178 -0.51 19.96 -15.67
CA PHE A 178 0.30 20.88 -14.88
C PHE A 178 -0.48 21.84 -13.97
N SER A 179 -1.77 21.56 -13.74
CA SER A 179 -2.55 22.27 -12.72
C SER A 179 -2.25 21.72 -11.33
N PHE A 180 -1.92 22.60 -10.38
CA PHE A 180 -1.68 22.26 -8.98
C PHE A 180 -2.88 22.55 -8.07
N THR A 181 -3.99 22.95 -8.66
CA THR A 181 -5.25 23.16 -7.92
C THR A 181 -5.80 21.83 -7.43
N SER A 182 -6.26 21.79 -6.18
CA SER A 182 -6.74 20.56 -5.55
C SER A 182 -7.87 19.84 -6.33
N GLY A 183 -8.69 20.60 -7.08
CA GLY A 183 -9.74 20.06 -7.95
C GLY A 183 -9.21 19.22 -9.11
N TYR A 184 -7.99 19.46 -9.58
CA TYR A 184 -7.39 18.82 -10.74
C TYR A 184 -6.28 17.83 -10.41
N THR A 185 -6.31 17.29 -9.20
CA THR A 185 -5.33 16.29 -8.74
C THR A 185 -5.99 14.92 -8.50
N SER A 186 -6.92 14.52 -9.38
CA SER A 186 -7.66 13.27 -9.21
C SER A 186 -6.79 12.05 -9.50
N PHE A 187 -6.08 12.02 -10.62
CA PHE A 187 -5.34 10.84 -11.08
C PHE A 187 -3.85 10.88 -10.70
N PRO A 188 -3.34 9.76 -10.19
CA PRO A 188 -4.04 8.66 -9.54
C PRO A 188 -4.43 8.98 -8.09
N SER A 189 -5.24 8.11 -7.44
CA SER A 189 -5.63 8.30 -6.04
C SER A 189 -4.45 8.11 -5.09
N GLY A 190 -4.03 9.20 -4.42
CA GLY A 190 -2.91 9.15 -3.46
C GLY A 190 -3.25 8.38 -2.18
N ASP A 191 -4.48 8.55 -1.68
CA ASP A 191 -4.92 7.87 -0.45
C ASP A 191 -5.04 6.35 -0.66
N ALA A 192 -5.55 5.90 -1.82
CA ALA A 192 -5.58 4.50 -2.17
C ALA A 192 -4.16 3.94 -2.36
N ALA A 193 -3.29 4.69 -3.05
CA ALA A 193 -1.90 4.30 -3.27
C ALA A 193 -1.13 4.17 -1.95
N GLY A 194 -1.25 5.15 -1.04
CA GLY A 194 -0.62 5.12 0.27
C GLY A 194 -1.12 3.95 1.12
N ALA A 195 -2.44 3.73 1.19
CA ALA A 195 -3.03 2.63 1.94
C ALA A 195 -2.55 1.26 1.43
N PHE A 196 -2.55 1.03 0.10
CA PHE A 196 -2.07 -0.22 -0.47
C PHE A 196 -0.56 -0.40 -0.34
N SER A 197 0.23 0.67 -0.39
CA SER A 197 1.69 0.56 -0.22
C SER A 197 2.07 0.10 1.19
N VAL A 198 1.43 0.65 2.21
CA VAL A 198 1.62 0.26 3.61
C VAL A 198 1.06 -1.13 3.88
N ALA A 199 -0.16 -1.41 3.41
CA ALA A 199 -0.78 -2.73 3.55
C ALA A 199 0.09 -3.84 2.95
N THR A 200 0.67 -3.59 1.77
CA THR A 200 1.54 -4.56 1.10
C THR A 200 2.83 -4.82 1.90
N VAL A 201 3.44 -3.77 2.46
CA VAL A 201 4.63 -3.97 3.31
C VAL A 201 4.27 -4.79 4.55
N ILE A 202 3.18 -4.46 5.24
CA ILE A 202 2.73 -5.21 6.42
C ILE A 202 2.52 -6.69 6.05
N ALA A 203 1.78 -6.97 4.98
CA ALA A 203 1.53 -8.32 4.47
C ALA A 203 2.81 -9.08 4.11
N GLU A 204 3.77 -8.45 3.43
CA GLU A 204 5.04 -9.09 3.04
C GLU A 204 6.02 -9.31 4.22
N GLN A 205 5.84 -8.62 5.34
CA GLN A 205 6.68 -8.75 6.53
C GLN A 205 6.08 -9.67 7.59
N THR A 206 4.83 -10.11 7.44
CA THR A 206 4.15 -11.00 8.38
C THR A 206 3.72 -12.28 7.67
N PRO A 207 3.86 -13.48 8.26
CA PRO A 207 3.41 -14.73 7.66
C PRO A 207 1.92 -15.02 7.88
N GLU A 208 1.21 -14.14 8.60
CA GLU A 208 -0.15 -14.38 9.08
C GLU A 208 -1.20 -13.94 8.06
N VAL A 209 -1.88 -14.88 7.41
CA VAL A 209 -2.96 -14.62 6.43
C VAL A 209 -4.04 -13.67 6.98
N PHE A 210 -4.31 -13.75 8.27
CA PHE A 210 -5.26 -12.85 8.93
C PHE A 210 -4.81 -11.38 8.87
N VAL A 211 -3.52 -11.11 9.02
CA VAL A 211 -2.95 -9.76 8.89
C VAL A 211 -3.09 -9.26 7.46
N ASP A 212 -2.89 -10.13 6.47
CA ASP A 212 -3.10 -9.81 5.05
C ASP A 212 -4.54 -9.38 4.78
N ILE A 213 -5.51 -10.18 5.27
CA ILE A 213 -6.94 -9.88 5.10
C ILE A 213 -7.29 -8.54 5.73
N LEU A 214 -6.79 -8.24 6.93
CA LEU A 214 -7.06 -6.96 7.60
C LEU A 214 -6.41 -5.79 6.87
N ALA A 215 -5.14 -5.92 6.51
CA ALA A 215 -4.37 -4.84 5.87
C ALA A 215 -4.96 -4.49 4.50
N TYR A 216 -5.14 -5.48 3.63
CA TYR A 216 -5.74 -5.27 2.31
C TYR A 216 -7.23 -4.96 2.38
N GLY A 217 -7.97 -5.53 3.33
CA GLY A 217 -9.37 -5.21 3.56
C GLY A 217 -9.57 -3.74 3.92
N LEU A 218 -8.74 -3.22 4.83
CA LEU A 218 -8.78 -1.80 5.21
C LEU A 218 -8.36 -0.89 4.04
N ALA A 219 -7.29 -1.25 3.30
CA ALA A 219 -6.88 -0.51 2.11
C ALA A 219 -7.97 -0.50 1.02
N GLY A 220 -8.67 -1.63 0.83
CA GLY A 220 -9.82 -1.75 -0.07
C GLY A 220 -10.99 -0.87 0.35
N LEU A 221 -11.30 -0.82 1.65
CA LEU A 221 -12.31 0.10 2.18
C LEU A 221 -11.93 1.57 1.92
N VAL A 222 -10.68 1.96 2.19
CA VAL A 222 -10.20 3.30 1.83
C VAL A 222 -10.44 3.58 0.35
N ALA A 223 -10.06 2.66 -0.53
CA ALA A 223 -10.21 2.79 -1.97
C ALA A 223 -11.68 3.03 -2.38
N ILE A 224 -12.61 2.22 -1.88
CA ILE A 224 -14.05 2.37 -2.14
C ILE A 224 -14.56 3.74 -1.65
N TYR A 225 -14.15 4.15 -0.45
CA TYR A 225 -14.60 5.42 0.12
C TYR A 225 -14.05 6.64 -0.61
N ARG A 226 -12.94 6.55 -1.38
CA ARG A 226 -12.49 7.64 -2.26
C ARG A 226 -13.48 7.95 -3.37
N VAL A 227 -14.10 6.92 -3.95
CA VAL A 227 -15.19 7.10 -4.95
C VAL A 227 -16.46 7.57 -4.27
N HIS A 228 -16.84 6.94 -3.14
CA HIS A 228 -17.99 7.33 -2.33
C HIS A 228 -17.93 8.82 -1.95
N ASP A 229 -16.80 9.34 -1.54
CA ASP A 229 -16.62 10.73 -1.10
C ASP A 229 -16.46 11.75 -2.23
N ARG A 230 -16.64 11.33 -3.48
CA ARG A 230 -16.49 12.19 -4.67
C ARG A 230 -15.09 12.79 -4.82
N LYS A 231 -14.06 12.10 -4.33
CA LYS A 231 -12.66 12.57 -4.38
C LYS A 231 -11.92 12.05 -5.59
N HIS A 232 -12.26 10.85 -6.05
CA HIS A 232 -11.58 10.16 -7.13
C HIS A 232 -12.56 9.35 -7.98
N TRP A 233 -12.19 9.14 -9.23
CA TRP A 233 -12.88 8.22 -10.13
C TRP A 233 -12.45 6.76 -9.86
N PRO A 234 -13.24 5.74 -10.25
CA PRO A 234 -12.88 4.33 -10.10
C PRO A 234 -11.51 3.97 -10.69
N SER A 235 -11.19 4.46 -11.90
CA SER A 235 -9.90 4.23 -12.54
C SER A 235 -8.73 4.88 -11.81
N ASP A 236 -8.93 6.07 -11.16
CA ASP A 236 -7.92 6.71 -10.33
C ASP A 236 -7.57 5.85 -9.12
N VAL A 237 -8.60 5.28 -8.51
CA VAL A 237 -8.48 4.43 -7.32
C VAL A 237 -7.79 3.12 -7.67
N PHE A 238 -8.20 2.47 -8.75
CA PHE A 238 -7.57 1.24 -9.24
C PHE A 238 -6.08 1.45 -9.52
N THR A 239 -5.75 2.50 -10.30
CA THR A 239 -4.36 2.80 -10.66
C THR A 239 -3.53 3.15 -9.43
N GLY A 240 -4.08 3.95 -8.49
CA GLY A 240 -3.42 4.26 -7.24
C GLY A 240 -3.15 3.01 -6.41
N SER A 241 -4.14 2.14 -6.23
CA SER A 241 -4.00 0.87 -5.50
C SER A 241 -2.92 -0.03 -6.10
N ALA A 242 -2.92 -0.17 -7.44
CA ALA A 242 -1.90 -0.95 -8.14
C ALA A 242 -0.50 -0.36 -7.94
N LEU A 243 -0.32 0.96 -8.09
CA LEU A 243 0.95 1.64 -7.82
C LEU A 243 1.45 1.37 -6.40
N GLY A 244 0.60 1.56 -5.40
CA GLY A 244 0.93 1.31 -4.00
C GLY A 244 1.35 -0.14 -3.76
N PHE A 245 0.58 -1.10 -4.29
CA PHE A 245 0.88 -2.53 -4.20
C PHE A 245 2.26 -2.86 -4.78
N PHE A 246 2.57 -2.40 -6.01
CA PHE A 246 3.84 -2.74 -6.65
C PHE A 246 5.04 -2.06 -5.98
N VAL A 247 4.90 -0.81 -5.53
CA VAL A 247 5.96 -0.14 -4.79
C VAL A 247 6.20 -0.85 -3.46
N GLY A 248 5.16 -1.16 -2.69
CA GLY A 248 5.26 -1.90 -1.43
C GLY A 248 5.94 -3.26 -1.62
N LYS A 249 5.52 -4.00 -2.65
CA LYS A 249 6.11 -5.30 -2.98
C LYS A 249 7.58 -5.19 -3.41
N LYS A 250 7.94 -4.16 -4.17
CA LYS A 250 9.32 -3.91 -4.59
C LYS A 250 10.21 -3.56 -3.39
N ILE A 251 9.79 -2.63 -2.54
CA ILE A 251 10.52 -2.24 -1.32
C ILE A 251 10.71 -3.45 -0.41
N SER A 252 9.65 -4.23 -0.15
CA SER A 252 9.74 -5.43 0.67
C SER A 252 10.75 -6.45 0.10
N ARG A 253 10.74 -6.68 -1.22
CA ARG A 253 11.69 -7.60 -1.88
C ARG A 253 13.13 -7.14 -1.81
N LEU A 254 13.40 -5.83 -1.96
CA LEU A 254 14.74 -5.26 -1.83
C LEU A 254 15.32 -5.40 -0.41
N ASN A 255 14.42 -5.61 0.58
CA ASN A 255 14.72 -5.72 1.99
C ASN A 255 14.46 -7.13 2.58
N LYS A 256 14.11 -8.11 1.75
CA LYS A 256 14.14 -9.53 2.18
C LYS A 256 15.60 -9.91 2.41
N ASN A 257 15.93 -10.39 3.61
CA ASN A 257 17.27 -10.88 3.91
C ASN A 257 17.58 -12.04 2.94
N SER A 258 18.80 -12.07 2.40
CA SER A 258 19.28 -13.14 1.52
C SER A 258 19.38 -14.51 2.21
N SER A 259 19.03 -14.57 3.51
CA SER A 259 19.03 -15.77 4.34
C SER A 259 17.70 -16.53 4.37
N SER A 260 16.69 -16.13 3.61
CA SER A 260 15.61 -17.06 3.29
C SER A 260 16.18 -18.08 2.31
N GLY A 261 16.63 -19.22 2.83
CA GLY A 261 17.03 -20.35 2.02
C GLY A 261 15.96 -20.59 0.96
N ASN A 262 16.39 -20.73 -0.27
CA ASN A 262 15.53 -21.09 -1.37
C ASN A 262 14.76 -22.36 -0.95
N SER A 263 13.48 -22.21 -0.61
CA SER A 263 12.58 -23.35 -0.58
C SER A 263 12.43 -23.82 -2.02
N HIS A 264 13.32 -24.69 -2.45
CA HIS A 264 13.24 -25.35 -3.74
C HIS A 264 12.45 -26.64 -3.55
N VAL A 265 11.30 -26.73 -4.21
CA VAL A 265 10.67 -28.02 -4.49
C VAL A 265 11.44 -28.61 -5.68
N SER A 266 12.31 -29.58 -5.40
CA SER A 266 12.97 -30.34 -6.46
C SER A 266 12.23 -31.64 -6.71
N PHE A 267 11.84 -31.87 -7.95
CA PHE A 267 11.38 -33.16 -8.44
C PHE A 267 12.57 -33.91 -9.00
N GLU A 268 13.03 -34.93 -8.32
CA GLU A 268 14.12 -35.80 -8.81
C GLU A 268 13.52 -37.12 -9.30
N LEU A 269 13.57 -37.35 -10.61
CA LEU A 269 13.25 -38.62 -11.22
C LEU A 269 14.52 -39.47 -11.28
N THR A 270 14.64 -40.44 -10.39
CA THR A 270 15.74 -41.40 -10.44
C THR A 270 15.37 -42.57 -11.36
N PRO A 271 16.13 -42.83 -12.43
CA PRO A 271 15.76 -43.82 -13.46
C PRO A 271 15.79 -45.28 -13.04
N HIS A 272 16.25 -45.58 -11.82
CA HIS A 272 16.51 -46.97 -11.39
C HIS A 272 15.60 -47.56 -10.30
N ARG A 273 14.69 -46.74 -9.74
CA ARG A 273 13.57 -47.23 -8.91
C ARG A 273 12.34 -46.39 -9.19
N GLN A 274 11.20 -47.04 -9.39
CA GLN A 274 9.89 -46.37 -9.55
C GLN A 274 9.46 -45.66 -8.25
N SER A 275 10.21 -44.66 -7.81
CA SER A 275 9.90 -43.85 -6.63
C SER A 275 10.02 -42.38 -7.00
N ILE A 276 8.94 -41.65 -6.77
CA ILE A 276 8.91 -40.20 -6.83
C ILE A 276 9.26 -39.69 -5.44
N THR A 277 10.42 -39.06 -5.28
CA THR A 277 10.81 -38.44 -4.02
C THR A 277 10.48 -36.95 -4.07
N LEU A 278 9.57 -36.52 -3.20
CA LEU A 278 9.27 -35.10 -2.97
C LEU A 278 10.15 -34.61 -1.80
N SER A 279 11.18 -33.83 -2.10
CA SER A 279 12.04 -33.25 -1.07
C SER A 279 11.63 -31.80 -0.84
N LEU A 280 11.11 -31.50 0.35
CA LEU A 280 10.83 -30.14 0.83
C LEU A 280 12.02 -29.70 1.68
N TYR A 281 12.77 -28.70 1.19
CA TYR A 281 13.80 -28.02 1.98
C TYR A 281 13.17 -26.73 2.56
N PHE A 282 13.23 -26.61 3.88
CA PHE A 282 12.75 -25.44 4.62
C PHE A 282 13.90 -24.53 5.01
#